data_96583199a695b767b0cc41b91aa4cecf
#
_entry.id   96583199a695b767b0cc41b91aa4cecf
#
_cell.length_a   1.000
_cell.length_b   1.000
_cell.length_c   1.000
_cell.angle_alpha   90.00
_cell.angle_beta   90.00
_cell.angle_gamma   90.00
#
_symmetry.space_group_name_H-M   'P 1'
#
loop_
_entity.id
_entity.type
_entity.pdbx_description
1 polymer ?
#
loop_
_entity_poly.entity_id
_entity_poly.type
_entity_poly.pdbx_seq_one_letter_code
_entity_poly.pdbx_strand_id
1 'polypeptide(L)'
;SLVGSEMCIRDSKRNKEGVPAKVIGIEYDPNRTANIALICYADGEKAYILAPQGLTDGMTVMNGAEAEIRVGNCLPLSAIPVGTQVHNIELYPGKGGQMVRSAGNSAQLMAKEGKYATLRLPSGEMRMVPIVCRATIGVVGNGDHNLINLGKAGRKRHMGIRPTVRGSVMNPNDHPHGGGEGRAPVGRPSPMTPWGKPAMGLKTRKKKKQSNLSLIHI
;
A
#
# COMPACT_ATOMS: atom_id res chain seq x y z
N SER A 1 11.77 9.51 21.13
CA SER A 1 11.77 8.21 20.48
C SER A 1 12.28 8.35 19.06
N LEU A 2 13.47 7.86 18.80
CA LEU A 2 14.16 7.88 17.49
C LEU A 2 13.55 6.92 16.45
N VAL A 3 12.43 6.32 16.76
CA VAL A 3 11.82 5.25 15.93
C VAL A 3 10.97 5.80 14.76
N GLY A 4 10.65 7.09 14.76
CA GLY A 4 9.55 7.55 13.89
C GLY A 4 9.90 7.93 12.45
N SER A 5 10.94 8.70 12.18
CA SER A 5 11.08 9.33 10.86
C SER A 5 12.13 8.69 9.94
N GLU A 6 13.26 8.29 10.46
CA GLU A 6 14.32 7.70 9.62
C GLU A 6 14.04 6.24 9.22
N MET A 7 13.34 5.48 10.05
CA MET A 7 12.99 4.09 9.76
C MET A 7 11.93 3.94 8.67
N CYS A 8 10.98 4.88 8.56
CA CYS A 8 9.97 4.86 7.49
C CYS A 8 10.58 5.00 6.08
N ILE A 9 11.76 5.59 5.98
CA ILE A 9 12.47 5.77 4.70
C ILE A 9 13.30 4.53 4.37
N ARG A 10 13.82 3.81 5.37
CA ARG A 10 14.74 2.68 5.19
C ARG A 10 14.05 1.37 4.80
N ASP A 11 12.83 1.13 5.22
CA ASP A 11 12.11 -0.12 4.96
C ASP A 11 11.68 -0.32 3.51
N SER A 12 11.70 0.74 2.70
CA SER A 12 11.36 0.64 1.29
C SER A 12 12.52 0.16 0.42
N LYS A 13 13.76 0.22 0.91
CA LYS A 13 14.96 -0.14 0.16
C LYS A 13 15.66 -1.33 0.82
N ARG A 14 15.74 -2.42 0.10
CA ARG A 14 16.49 -3.62 0.51
C ARG A 14 17.81 -3.65 -0.27
N ASN A 15 18.80 -2.91 0.22
CA ASN A 15 20.02 -2.62 -0.53
C ASN A 15 21.07 -3.76 -0.47
N LYS A 16 21.02 -4.62 0.56
CA LYS A 16 22.01 -5.70 0.73
C LYS A 16 21.59 -6.93 -0.06
N GLU A 17 22.25 -7.15 -1.19
CA GLU A 17 22.02 -8.31 -2.05
C GLU A 17 22.88 -9.50 -1.59
N GLY A 18 22.32 -10.71 -1.61
CA GLY A 18 23.01 -11.94 -1.26
C GLY A 18 23.33 -12.11 0.23
N VAL A 19 23.05 -11.12 1.08
CA VAL A 19 23.32 -11.22 2.52
C VAL A 19 22.07 -11.72 3.24
N PRO A 20 22.13 -12.89 3.90
CA PRO A 20 21.02 -13.39 4.68
C PRO A 20 20.83 -12.55 5.94
N ALA A 21 19.57 -12.36 6.32
CA ALA A 21 19.18 -11.65 7.53
C ALA A 21 18.21 -12.51 8.35
N LYS A 22 18.39 -12.54 9.67
CA LYS A 22 17.50 -13.24 10.60
C LYS A 22 16.47 -12.28 11.17
N VAL A 23 15.21 -12.70 11.22
CA VAL A 23 14.12 -11.96 11.87
C VAL A 23 14.32 -12.04 13.38
N ILE A 24 14.42 -10.88 14.04
CA ILE A 24 14.56 -10.75 15.49
C ILE A 24 13.17 -10.73 16.15
N GLY A 25 12.25 -9.95 15.57
CA GLY A 25 10.91 -9.78 16.13
C GLY A 25 9.99 -8.99 15.20
N ILE A 26 8.69 -9.10 15.44
CA ILE A 26 7.66 -8.34 14.74
C ILE A 26 7.20 -7.21 15.66
N GLU A 27 7.18 -5.98 15.14
CA GLU A 27 6.88 -4.77 15.91
C GLU A 27 5.72 -4.00 15.28
N TYR A 28 5.04 -3.22 16.14
CA TYR A 28 3.99 -2.29 15.72
C TYR A 28 4.59 -0.98 15.24
N ASP A 29 4.10 -0.48 14.11
CA ASP A 29 4.45 0.84 13.58
C ASP A 29 3.19 1.72 13.49
N PRO A 30 3.09 2.84 14.25
CA PRO A 30 1.94 3.74 14.19
C PRO A 30 1.78 4.48 12.86
N ASN A 31 2.81 4.54 12.01
CA ASN A 31 2.80 5.25 10.73
C ASN A 31 2.15 4.44 9.60
N ARG A 32 1.89 3.15 9.82
CA ARG A 32 1.33 2.25 8.80
C ARG A 32 0.33 1.28 9.39
N THR A 33 -0.47 0.68 8.54
CA THR A 33 -1.46 -0.33 8.92
C THR A 33 -0.84 -1.72 9.10
N ALA A 34 0.28 -1.99 8.43
CA ALA A 34 1.03 -3.24 8.50
C ALA A 34 2.02 -3.21 9.67
N ASN A 35 2.29 -4.37 10.26
CA ASN A 35 3.39 -4.54 11.19
C ASN A 35 4.73 -4.53 10.43
N ILE A 36 5.80 -4.23 11.15
CA ILE A 36 7.18 -4.27 10.66
C ILE A 36 7.95 -5.40 11.34
N ALA A 37 8.96 -5.93 10.67
CA ALA A 37 9.85 -6.93 11.25
C ALA A 37 11.26 -6.35 11.35
N LEU A 38 11.84 -6.43 12.54
CA LEU A 38 13.25 -6.13 12.79
C LEU A 38 14.08 -7.32 12.31
N ILE A 39 14.98 -7.07 11.37
CA ILE A 39 15.92 -8.06 10.85
C ILE A 39 17.35 -7.68 11.20
N CYS A 40 18.20 -8.69 11.41
CA CYS A 40 19.64 -8.54 11.60
C CYS A 40 20.35 -9.28 10.48
N TYR A 41 21.14 -8.57 9.71
CA TYR A 41 21.98 -9.14 8.66
C TYR A 41 23.17 -9.91 9.26
N ALA A 42 23.77 -10.80 8.47
CA ALA A 42 24.94 -11.60 8.90
C ALA A 42 26.15 -10.71 9.28
N ASP A 43 26.21 -9.48 8.77
CA ASP A 43 27.23 -8.48 9.12
C ASP A 43 26.92 -7.67 10.39
N GLY A 44 25.83 -7.99 11.10
CA GLY A 44 25.40 -7.34 12.33
C GLY A 44 24.54 -6.08 12.13
N GLU A 45 24.36 -5.58 10.90
CA GLU A 45 23.48 -4.43 10.66
C GLU A 45 22.02 -4.81 10.85
N LYS A 46 21.26 -3.93 11.52
CA LYS A 46 19.83 -4.10 11.74
C LYS A 46 19.03 -3.22 10.77
N ALA A 47 17.93 -3.74 10.26
CA ALA A 47 17.00 -3.01 9.41
C ALA A 47 15.56 -3.43 9.69
N TYR A 48 14.61 -2.59 9.24
CA TYR A 48 13.19 -2.92 9.28
C TYR A 48 12.67 -3.27 7.89
N ILE A 49 11.80 -4.25 7.83
CA ILE A 49 11.05 -4.63 6.64
C ILE A 49 9.56 -4.68 6.96
N LEU A 50 8.70 -4.62 5.94
CA LEU A 50 7.29 -4.93 6.12
C LEU A 50 7.16 -6.40 6.50
N ALA A 51 6.40 -6.70 7.55
CA ALA A 51 6.16 -8.08 7.98
C ALA A 51 5.10 -8.72 7.07
N PRO A 52 5.45 -9.71 6.24
CA PRO A 52 4.45 -10.48 5.49
C PRO A 52 3.71 -11.44 6.40
N GLN A 53 2.55 -11.88 5.95
CA GLN A 53 1.78 -12.92 6.63
C GLN A 53 2.56 -14.23 6.68
N GLY A 54 2.61 -14.85 7.86
CA GLY A 54 3.35 -16.09 8.08
C GLY A 54 4.84 -15.91 8.37
N LEU A 55 5.35 -14.67 8.44
CA LEU A 55 6.70 -14.43 8.94
C LEU A 55 6.71 -14.59 10.46
N THR A 56 7.68 -15.33 10.99
CA THR A 56 7.87 -15.55 12.42
C THR A 56 9.31 -15.23 12.83
N ASP A 57 9.49 -15.03 14.13
CA ASP A 57 10.81 -14.78 14.71
C ASP A 57 11.76 -15.95 14.44
N GLY A 58 13.00 -15.64 14.16
CA GLY A 58 14.02 -16.64 13.84
C GLY A 58 14.08 -17.05 12.37
N MET A 59 13.08 -16.72 11.53
CA MET A 59 13.15 -17.00 10.09
C MET A 59 14.26 -16.20 9.42
N THR A 60 14.85 -16.78 8.38
CA THR A 60 15.85 -16.12 7.55
C THR A 60 15.19 -15.53 6.30
N VAL A 61 15.53 -14.28 6.00
CA VAL A 61 15.10 -13.58 4.79
C VAL A 61 16.32 -13.11 4.00
N MET A 62 16.22 -13.11 2.68
CA MET A 62 17.30 -12.70 1.79
C MET A 62 16.79 -11.77 0.69
N ASN A 63 17.68 -10.95 0.16
CA ASN A 63 17.44 -10.10 -0.99
C ASN A 63 18.40 -10.45 -2.10
N GLY A 64 17.92 -10.57 -3.32
CA GLY A 64 18.76 -10.84 -4.51
C GLY A 64 18.08 -11.77 -5.49
N ALA A 65 18.69 -11.91 -6.68
CA ALA A 65 18.14 -12.75 -7.74
C ALA A 65 18.23 -14.26 -7.42
N GLU A 66 19.20 -14.63 -6.58
CA GLU A 66 19.45 -16.02 -6.16
C GLU A 66 18.68 -16.41 -4.89
N ALA A 67 17.91 -15.48 -4.32
CA ALA A 67 17.11 -15.76 -3.14
C ALA A 67 16.03 -16.81 -3.47
N GLU A 68 15.79 -17.72 -2.54
CA GLU A 68 14.71 -18.72 -2.67
C GLU A 68 13.34 -18.04 -2.73
N ILE A 69 12.38 -18.70 -3.39
CA ILE A 69 10.99 -18.23 -3.48
C ILE A 69 10.27 -18.55 -2.17
N ARG A 70 10.62 -17.81 -1.11
CA ARG A 70 10.01 -17.91 0.24
C ARG A 70 9.40 -16.58 0.66
N VAL A 71 8.38 -16.65 1.51
CA VAL A 71 7.73 -15.47 2.10
C VAL A 71 8.76 -14.60 2.82
N GLY A 72 8.76 -13.31 2.50
CA GLY A 72 9.68 -12.33 3.07
C GLY A 72 10.94 -12.08 2.24
N ASN A 73 11.29 -12.96 1.30
CA ASN A 73 12.41 -12.73 0.38
C ASN A 73 12.06 -11.70 -0.68
N CYS A 74 13.04 -10.88 -1.04
CA CYS A 74 12.90 -9.83 -2.04
C CYS A 74 13.70 -10.18 -3.29
N LEU A 75 13.02 -10.30 -4.41
CA LEU A 75 13.62 -10.69 -5.70
C LEU A 75 13.24 -9.70 -6.78
N PRO A 76 14.04 -9.61 -7.88
CA PRO A 76 13.59 -8.97 -9.10
C PRO A 76 12.40 -9.74 -9.69
N LEU A 77 11.46 -9.03 -10.32
CA LEU A 77 10.26 -9.65 -10.92
C LEU A 77 10.61 -10.70 -11.98
N SER A 78 11.80 -10.60 -12.60
CA SER A 78 12.32 -11.61 -13.53
C SER A 78 12.45 -13.01 -12.90
N ALA A 79 12.89 -13.08 -11.64
CA ALA A 79 13.13 -14.32 -10.93
C ALA A 79 11.88 -14.92 -10.27
N ILE A 80 10.81 -14.12 -10.10
CA ILE A 80 9.58 -14.57 -9.41
C ILE A 80 8.69 -15.33 -10.39
N PRO A 81 8.17 -16.54 -10.10
CA PRO A 81 7.24 -17.26 -10.97
C PRO A 81 5.93 -16.51 -11.19
N VAL A 82 5.33 -16.71 -12.37
CA VAL A 82 3.98 -16.22 -12.68
C VAL A 82 2.97 -16.89 -11.73
N GLY A 83 1.96 -16.14 -11.31
CA GLY A 83 0.94 -16.57 -10.35
C GLY A 83 1.29 -16.25 -8.88
N THR A 84 2.55 -15.93 -8.57
CA THR A 84 3.00 -15.62 -7.20
C THR A 84 2.40 -14.32 -6.69
N GLN A 85 2.00 -14.32 -5.41
CA GLN A 85 1.60 -13.12 -4.70
C GLN A 85 2.83 -12.36 -4.18
N VAL A 86 2.85 -11.07 -4.43
CA VAL A 86 3.96 -10.18 -4.08
C VAL A 86 3.46 -8.89 -3.45
N HIS A 87 4.30 -8.25 -2.65
CA HIS A 87 4.03 -6.95 -2.03
C HIS A 87 5.29 -6.09 -2.05
N ASN A 88 5.17 -4.84 -1.57
CA ASN A 88 6.27 -3.87 -1.50
C ASN A 88 7.03 -3.73 -2.83
N ILE A 89 6.29 -3.47 -3.90
CA ILE A 89 6.76 -3.51 -5.28
C ILE A 89 7.38 -2.18 -5.67
N GLU A 90 8.55 -2.22 -6.30
CA GLU A 90 9.17 -1.04 -6.92
C GLU A 90 8.45 -0.63 -8.21
N LEU A 91 8.35 0.67 -8.45
CA LEU A 91 7.90 1.25 -9.74
C LEU A 91 9.05 1.53 -10.68
N TYR A 92 10.19 1.90 -10.12
CA TYR A 92 11.44 2.18 -10.84
C TYR A 92 12.58 1.44 -10.16
N PRO A 93 13.51 0.84 -10.90
CA PRO A 93 14.62 0.08 -10.33
C PRO A 93 15.41 0.91 -9.31
N GLY A 94 15.70 0.34 -8.15
CA GLY A 94 16.51 0.95 -7.08
C GLY A 94 15.85 2.10 -6.31
N LYS A 95 14.62 2.49 -6.64
CA LYS A 95 13.91 3.56 -5.94
C LYS A 95 13.29 3.10 -4.61
N GLY A 96 13.18 1.80 -4.41
CA GLY A 96 12.53 1.18 -3.27
C GLY A 96 11.04 0.89 -3.48
N GLY A 97 10.45 0.05 -2.64
CA GLY A 97 9.07 -0.37 -2.74
C GLY A 97 8.08 0.78 -2.55
N GLN A 98 7.14 0.93 -3.45
CA GLN A 98 6.15 2.01 -3.47
C GLN A 98 4.71 1.51 -3.52
N MET A 99 4.45 0.32 -4.09
CA MET A 99 3.12 -0.23 -4.25
C MET A 99 2.87 -1.42 -3.31
N VAL A 100 1.60 -1.65 -2.97
CA VAL A 100 1.12 -2.81 -2.19
C VAL A 100 1.87 -2.92 -0.85
N ARG A 101 1.67 -1.91 0.00
CA ARG A 101 2.36 -1.81 1.31
C ARG A 101 1.41 -1.79 2.51
N SER A 102 0.10 -1.70 2.27
CA SER A 102 -0.92 -1.68 3.33
C SER A 102 -1.23 -3.09 3.81
N ALA A 103 -1.68 -3.19 5.07
CA ALA A 103 -2.05 -4.45 5.72
C ALA A 103 -3.00 -5.31 4.87
N GLY A 104 -2.76 -6.61 4.82
CA GLY A 104 -3.58 -7.59 4.12
C GLY A 104 -3.54 -7.51 2.58
N ASN A 105 -2.77 -6.61 1.99
CA ASN A 105 -2.72 -6.44 0.54
C ASN A 105 -1.63 -7.29 -0.11
N SER A 106 -1.92 -7.75 -1.31
CA SER A 106 -0.98 -8.39 -2.23
C SER A 106 -1.30 -8.02 -3.67
N ALA A 107 -0.32 -8.08 -4.54
CA ALA A 107 -0.50 -8.07 -5.98
C ALA A 107 -0.10 -9.43 -6.54
N GLN A 108 -0.70 -9.84 -7.65
CA GLN A 108 -0.37 -11.10 -8.32
C GLN A 108 0.43 -10.82 -9.59
N LEU A 109 1.53 -11.53 -9.77
CA LEU A 109 2.31 -11.50 -11.01
C LEU A 109 1.57 -12.34 -12.06
N MET A 110 1.03 -11.70 -13.10
CA MET A 110 0.19 -12.36 -14.10
C MET A 110 0.97 -12.83 -15.31
N ALA A 111 1.91 -12.02 -15.80
CA ALA A 111 2.69 -12.34 -16.98
C ALA A 111 4.04 -11.61 -16.96
N LYS A 112 4.99 -12.08 -17.77
CA LYS A 112 6.27 -11.45 -18.04
C LYS A 112 6.44 -11.36 -19.55
N GLU A 113 6.55 -10.16 -20.10
CA GLU A 113 6.62 -9.91 -21.53
C GLU A 113 7.77 -8.94 -21.83
N GLY A 114 8.80 -9.44 -22.48
CA GLY A 114 9.96 -8.64 -22.83
C GLY A 114 10.60 -7.93 -21.64
N LYS A 115 10.51 -6.61 -21.60
CA LYS A 115 11.10 -5.77 -20.54
C LYS A 115 10.14 -5.48 -19.37
N TYR A 116 8.89 -5.95 -19.44
CA TYR A 116 7.86 -5.63 -18.47
C TYR A 116 7.24 -6.88 -17.82
N ALA A 117 6.83 -6.72 -16.57
CA ALA A 117 6.01 -7.67 -15.84
C ALA A 117 4.62 -7.06 -15.62
N THR A 118 3.58 -7.84 -15.87
CA THR A 118 2.19 -7.44 -15.67
C THR A 118 1.74 -7.88 -14.28
N LEU A 119 1.30 -6.92 -13.48
CA LEU A 119 0.83 -7.11 -12.11
C LEU A 119 -0.66 -6.79 -12.01
N ARG A 120 -1.42 -7.67 -11.37
CA ARG A 120 -2.79 -7.40 -10.93
C ARG A 120 -2.73 -6.81 -9.52
N LEU A 121 -3.11 -5.54 -9.39
CA LEU A 121 -3.11 -4.82 -8.12
C LEU A 121 -4.35 -5.16 -7.27
N PRO A 122 -4.35 -4.85 -5.94
CA PRO A 122 -5.51 -5.05 -5.07
C PRO A 122 -6.78 -4.32 -5.54
N SER A 123 -6.62 -3.22 -6.28
CA SER A 123 -7.74 -2.48 -6.91
C SER A 123 -8.38 -3.19 -8.10
N GLY A 124 -7.82 -4.33 -8.55
CA GLY A 124 -8.20 -5.01 -9.79
C GLY A 124 -7.50 -4.47 -11.05
N GLU A 125 -6.78 -3.36 -10.93
CA GLU A 125 -6.06 -2.71 -12.04
C GLU A 125 -4.89 -3.58 -12.49
N MET A 126 -4.76 -3.77 -13.81
CA MET A 126 -3.61 -4.43 -14.43
C MET A 126 -2.56 -3.40 -14.81
N ARG A 127 -1.34 -3.57 -14.29
CA ARG A 127 -0.27 -2.61 -14.47
C ARG A 127 1.03 -3.26 -14.91
N MET A 128 1.69 -2.65 -15.89
CA MET A 128 3.04 -3.02 -16.32
C MET A 128 4.10 -2.31 -15.47
N VAL A 129 5.09 -3.07 -15.05
CA VAL A 129 6.25 -2.60 -14.29
C VAL A 129 7.51 -3.18 -14.92
N PRO A 130 8.64 -2.46 -14.99
CA PRO A 130 9.88 -3.00 -15.52
C PRO A 130 10.28 -4.29 -14.79
N ILE A 131 10.68 -5.31 -15.52
CA ILE A 131 10.98 -6.66 -14.98
C ILE A 131 12.17 -6.68 -14.01
N VAL A 132 13.03 -5.66 -14.07
CA VAL A 132 14.18 -5.46 -13.17
C VAL A 132 13.76 -4.96 -11.78
N CYS A 133 12.55 -4.37 -11.67
CA CYS A 133 12.02 -3.91 -10.39
C CYS A 133 11.88 -5.07 -9.41
N ARG A 134 12.11 -4.78 -8.14
CA ARG A 134 12.04 -5.76 -7.06
C ARG A 134 10.67 -5.80 -6.42
N ALA A 135 10.33 -6.96 -5.90
CA ALA A 135 9.14 -7.18 -5.09
C ALA A 135 9.44 -8.20 -3.99
N THR A 136 8.71 -8.13 -2.90
CA THR A 136 8.82 -9.09 -1.80
C THR A 136 7.72 -10.14 -1.94
N ILE A 137 8.07 -11.41 -1.74
CA ILE A 137 7.14 -12.53 -1.88
C ILE A 137 6.20 -12.59 -0.68
N GLY A 138 4.93 -12.86 -0.95
CA GLY A 138 3.87 -13.04 0.04
C GLY A 138 2.88 -11.89 0.11
N VAL A 139 1.97 -11.99 1.06
CA VAL A 139 0.93 -11.00 1.39
C VAL A 139 1.39 -10.18 2.58
N VAL A 140 1.08 -8.88 2.63
CA VAL A 140 1.37 -8.05 3.80
C VAL A 140 0.60 -8.56 5.01
N GLY A 141 1.25 -8.66 6.16
CA GLY A 141 0.63 -9.10 7.41
C GLY A 141 -0.45 -8.14 7.94
N ASN A 142 -1.01 -8.49 9.11
CA ASN A 142 -2.08 -7.73 9.78
C ASN A 142 -3.36 -7.60 8.93
N GLY A 143 -3.76 -8.68 8.24
CA GLY A 143 -4.93 -8.68 7.34
C GLY A 143 -6.25 -8.24 7.98
N ASP A 144 -6.41 -8.50 9.27
CA ASP A 144 -7.63 -8.16 10.04
C ASP A 144 -7.71 -6.69 10.46
N HIS A 145 -6.74 -5.86 10.07
CA HIS A 145 -6.72 -4.43 10.41
C HIS A 145 -8.01 -3.70 10.04
N ASN A 146 -8.63 -4.06 8.91
CA ASN A 146 -9.87 -3.43 8.45
C ASN A 146 -11.12 -3.88 9.25
N LEU A 147 -11.03 -4.97 10.00
CA LEU A 147 -12.12 -5.50 10.83
C LEU A 147 -12.18 -4.83 12.20
N ILE A 148 -11.19 -4.01 12.55
CA ILE A 148 -11.11 -3.35 13.86
C ILE A 148 -12.25 -2.35 14.02
N ASN A 149 -13.09 -2.57 15.05
CA ASN A 149 -14.10 -1.60 15.46
C ASN A 149 -13.47 -0.56 16.41
N LEU A 150 -13.49 0.70 16.00
CA LEU A 150 -12.92 1.80 16.78
C LEU A 150 -13.73 2.14 18.04
N GLY A 151 -15.02 1.79 18.06
CA GLY A 151 -15.93 1.93 19.22
C GLY A 151 -16.37 3.37 19.52
N LYS A 152 -15.48 4.35 19.44
CA LYS A 152 -15.80 5.74 19.78
C LYS A 152 -15.14 6.76 18.84
N ALA A 153 -15.81 7.92 18.69
CA ALA A 153 -15.32 9.02 17.83
C ALA A 153 -13.96 9.57 18.30
N GLY A 154 -13.69 9.60 19.60
CA GLY A 154 -12.42 10.04 20.16
C GLY A 154 -11.22 9.24 19.67
N ARG A 155 -11.38 7.93 19.39
CA ARG A 155 -10.30 7.11 18.82
C ARG A 155 -9.93 7.56 17.42
N LYS A 156 -10.90 7.94 16.57
CA LYS A 156 -10.63 8.57 15.27
C LYS A 156 -9.90 9.90 15.42
N ARG A 157 -10.28 10.71 16.42
CA ARG A 157 -9.60 11.98 16.70
C ARG A 157 -8.12 11.77 17.07
N HIS A 158 -7.80 10.76 17.87
CA HIS A 158 -6.41 10.39 18.20
C HIS A 158 -5.60 9.95 16.96
N MET A 159 -6.26 9.42 15.93
CA MET A 159 -5.63 9.10 14.64
C MET A 159 -5.45 10.32 13.73
N GLY A 160 -5.75 11.53 14.20
CA GLY A 160 -5.65 12.78 13.43
C GLY A 160 -6.84 13.04 12.49
N ILE A 161 -7.88 12.20 12.52
CA ILE A 161 -9.05 12.34 11.65
C ILE A 161 -10.04 13.31 12.28
N ARG A 162 -10.29 14.44 11.63
CA ARG A 162 -11.30 15.40 12.06
C ARG A 162 -12.70 14.94 11.68
N PRO A 163 -13.76 15.37 12.43
CA PRO A 163 -15.14 15.12 12.06
C PRO A 163 -15.48 15.70 10.69
N THR A 164 -16.27 14.97 9.91
CA THR A 164 -16.75 15.40 8.60
C THR A 164 -18.19 15.87 8.73
N VAL A 165 -18.51 17.06 8.24
CA VAL A 165 -19.84 17.64 8.21
C VAL A 165 -20.51 17.33 6.87
N ARG A 166 -21.76 16.89 6.89
CA ARG A 166 -22.54 16.62 5.68
C ARG A 166 -22.93 17.95 5.01
N GLY A 167 -22.92 17.99 3.67
CA GLY A 167 -23.35 19.18 2.95
C GLY A 167 -24.80 19.63 3.22
N SER A 168 -25.70 18.66 3.52
CA SER A 168 -27.12 18.94 3.82
C SER A 168 -27.38 19.66 5.15
N VAL A 169 -26.38 19.78 6.03
CA VAL A 169 -26.47 20.54 7.30
C VAL A 169 -25.73 21.87 7.25
N MET A 170 -25.23 22.22 6.09
CA MET A 170 -24.57 23.51 5.83
C MET A 170 -25.57 24.54 5.28
N ASN A 171 -25.15 25.79 5.22
CA ASN A 171 -25.92 26.85 4.58
C ASN A 171 -25.88 26.74 3.04
N PRO A 172 -26.86 27.32 2.32
CA PRO A 172 -26.90 27.27 0.85
C PRO A 172 -25.67 27.86 0.16
N ASN A 173 -25.00 28.82 0.77
CA ASN A 173 -23.76 29.43 0.28
C ASN A 173 -22.52 28.53 0.46
N ASP A 174 -22.57 27.59 1.41
CA ASP A 174 -21.43 26.72 1.74
C ASP A 174 -21.43 25.41 0.95
N HIS A 175 -22.62 24.93 0.59
CA HIS A 175 -22.76 23.64 -0.12
C HIS A 175 -24.00 23.61 -1.01
N PRO A 176 -23.95 23.01 -2.21
CA PRO A 176 -25.11 22.83 -3.09
C PRO A 176 -26.30 22.08 -2.47
N HIS A 177 -26.08 21.29 -1.42
CA HIS A 177 -27.11 20.58 -0.65
C HIS A 177 -27.54 21.34 0.60
N GLY A 178 -27.01 22.53 0.82
CA GLY A 178 -27.30 23.34 2.00
C GLY A 178 -28.71 23.98 1.94
N GLY A 179 -29.18 24.39 3.12
CA GLY A 179 -30.49 25.01 3.30
C GLY A 179 -31.61 24.00 3.59
N GLY A 180 -32.80 24.56 3.81
CA GLY A 180 -33.98 23.81 4.21
C GLY A 180 -34.22 23.82 5.70
N GLU A 181 -35.36 23.31 6.11
CA GLU A 181 -35.80 23.25 7.49
C GLU A 181 -35.74 21.82 8.02
N GLY A 182 -35.24 21.62 9.25
CA GLY A 182 -35.09 20.32 9.86
C GLY A 182 -34.12 19.41 9.11
N ARG A 183 -34.48 18.16 8.88
CA ARG A 183 -33.68 17.16 8.12
C ARG A 183 -33.95 17.31 6.62
N ALA A 184 -33.29 18.26 5.97
CA ALA A 184 -33.43 18.49 4.54
C ALA A 184 -32.86 17.33 3.69
N PRO A 185 -33.52 16.96 2.57
CA PRO A 185 -32.99 16.00 1.59
C PRO A 185 -31.85 16.63 0.77
N VAL A 186 -31.20 15.83 -0.06
CA VAL A 186 -30.16 16.30 -1.00
C VAL A 186 -30.69 17.33 -1.99
N GLY A 187 -31.99 17.27 -2.33
CA GLY A 187 -32.69 18.26 -3.17
C GLY A 187 -32.20 18.36 -4.62
N ARG A 188 -31.43 17.39 -5.11
CA ARG A 188 -30.90 17.36 -6.48
C ARG A 188 -30.97 15.94 -7.06
N PRO A 189 -30.97 15.79 -8.41
CA PRO A 189 -31.04 14.48 -9.05
C PRO A 189 -29.89 13.53 -8.66
N SER A 190 -28.72 14.07 -8.34
CA SER A 190 -27.57 13.32 -7.87
C SER A 190 -26.78 14.10 -6.80
N PRO A 191 -26.06 13.40 -5.90
CA PRO A 191 -25.19 14.05 -4.93
C PRO A 191 -24.12 14.90 -5.61
N MET A 192 -23.81 16.05 -5.04
CA MET A 192 -22.81 16.98 -5.53
C MET A 192 -21.69 17.21 -4.51
N THR A 193 -20.53 17.59 -5.02
CA THR A 193 -19.40 18.07 -4.21
C THR A 193 -19.65 19.52 -3.78
N PRO A 194 -18.90 20.07 -2.79
CA PRO A 194 -18.98 21.48 -2.42
C PRO A 194 -18.80 22.45 -3.59
N TRP A 195 -18.12 22.03 -4.64
CA TRP A 195 -17.86 22.84 -5.85
C TRP A 195 -18.89 22.61 -6.98
N GLY A 196 -20.01 21.96 -6.68
CA GLY A 196 -21.10 21.76 -7.65
C GLY A 196 -20.86 20.70 -8.71
N LYS A 197 -19.84 19.84 -8.57
CA LYS A 197 -19.60 18.72 -9.48
C LYS A 197 -20.32 17.47 -8.97
N PRO A 198 -20.76 16.54 -9.87
CA PRO A 198 -21.29 15.25 -9.45
C PRO A 198 -20.31 14.53 -8.53
N ALA A 199 -20.79 14.05 -7.37
CA ALA A 199 -19.96 13.35 -6.40
C ALA A 199 -19.73 11.87 -6.76
N MET A 200 -20.64 11.28 -7.55
CA MET A 200 -20.61 9.90 -7.97
C MET A 200 -20.52 9.78 -9.49
N GLY A 201 -19.74 8.81 -9.96
CA GLY A 201 -19.63 8.48 -11.39
C GLY A 201 -18.77 9.41 -12.24
N LEU A 202 -18.30 10.55 -11.70
CA LEU A 202 -17.45 11.46 -12.45
C LEU A 202 -16.02 10.91 -12.55
N LYS A 203 -15.56 10.66 -13.77
CA LYS A 203 -14.18 10.25 -14.03
C LYS A 203 -13.23 11.45 -13.90
N THR A 204 -12.50 11.54 -12.79
CA THR A 204 -11.59 12.68 -12.50
C THR A 204 -10.16 12.44 -12.94
N ARG A 205 -9.80 11.20 -13.32
CA ARG A 205 -8.47 10.87 -13.83
C ARG A 205 -8.20 11.60 -15.15
N LYS A 206 -7.09 12.35 -15.20
CA LYS A 206 -6.69 13.07 -16.43
C LYS A 206 -6.29 12.07 -17.52
N LYS A 207 -6.86 12.19 -18.74
CA LYS A 207 -6.55 11.31 -19.89
C LYS A 207 -5.05 11.32 -20.27
N LYS A 208 -4.39 12.49 -20.18
CA LYS A 208 -2.96 12.69 -20.50
C LYS A 208 -2.01 12.33 -19.36
N LYS A 209 -2.47 11.62 -18.29
CA LYS A 209 -1.59 11.26 -17.19
C LYS A 209 -0.56 10.22 -17.67
N GLN A 210 0.74 10.52 -17.46
CA GLN A 210 1.85 9.66 -17.92
C GLN A 210 1.74 8.21 -17.42
N SER A 211 1.21 7.99 -16.20
CA SER A 211 0.98 6.65 -15.67
C SER A 211 -0.06 5.83 -16.43
N ASN A 212 -0.82 6.42 -17.36
CA ASN A 212 -1.77 5.66 -18.21
C ASN A 212 -1.03 4.74 -19.20
N LEU A 213 0.19 5.09 -19.60
CA LEU A 213 1.01 4.26 -20.50
C LEU A 213 1.37 2.90 -19.92
N SER A 214 1.37 2.77 -18.61
CA SER A 214 1.67 1.51 -17.90
C SER A 214 0.42 0.74 -17.46
N LEU A 215 -0.79 1.21 -17.79
CA LEU A 215 -2.05 0.54 -17.51
C LEU A 215 -2.52 -0.23 -18.73
N ILE A 216 -2.97 -1.47 -18.53
CA ILE A 216 -3.48 -2.32 -19.61
C ILE A 216 -4.98 -2.05 -19.84
N HIS A 217 -5.71 -1.70 -18.77
CA HIS A 217 -7.14 -1.35 -18.83
C HIS A 217 -7.37 0.00 -18.15
N ILE A 218 -7.98 0.93 -18.86
CA ILE A 218 -8.38 2.26 -18.37
C ILE A 218 -9.91 2.41 -18.52
#